data_6434e99ba4a26105be636825397a0c59
#
_entry.id   6434e99ba4a26105be636825397a0c59
#
_cell.length_a   1.000
_cell.length_b   1.000
_cell.length_c   1.000
_cell.angle_alpha   90.00
_cell.angle_beta   90.00
_cell.angle_gamma   90.00
#
_symmetry.space_group_name_H-M   'P 1'
#
loop_
_entity.id
_entity.type
_entity.pdbx_description
1 polymer ?
#
loop_
_entity_poly.entity_id
_entity_poly.type
_entity_poly.pdbx_seq_one_letter_code
_entity_poly.pdbx_strand_id
1 'polypeptide(L)'
;DFSEKSIASLHVAIELAKKHKAKIYLLHAIELPVRLMTESQVSVPEAMYFLNLTKQRFNDLRQTLNTDVEILDLVETSPLPEAVENVVKKYHIDLVFMGSNGASGAKELFIGSNAEKVIRSASVPVLVIKNPHEKLKIKHIMFGCDFSKRFLKPFEKALKLAKLFGAKVDLVYVNTPYQFLTTHEINHRMEEFLKEAEHVRQHYETHVYNDIRVETGILNYVKDNKIDLICMFPNGRKGIAHFFNGSISSDLVNHSNTPVLTIRVEKEK
;
A
#
# COMPACT_ATOMS: atom_id res chain seq x y z
N ASP A 1 6.07 -13.19 5.79
CA ASP A 1 6.70 -14.33 5.12
C ASP A 1 8.23 -14.37 5.31
N PHE A 2 8.77 -13.46 6.10
CA PHE A 2 10.20 -13.32 6.41
C PHE A 2 11.11 -13.11 5.18
N SER A 3 10.56 -12.71 4.04
CA SER A 3 11.33 -12.29 2.87
C SER A 3 12.05 -10.96 3.12
N GLU A 4 13.11 -10.67 2.37
CA GLU A 4 13.85 -9.40 2.47
C GLU A 4 12.92 -8.19 2.33
N LYS A 5 11.94 -8.24 1.41
CA LYS A 5 10.98 -7.16 1.21
C LYS A 5 10.00 -7.01 2.37
N SER A 6 9.58 -8.11 3.01
CA SER A 6 8.75 -8.04 4.21
C SER A 6 9.53 -7.49 5.41
N ILE A 7 10.80 -7.85 5.54
CA ILE A 7 11.69 -7.29 6.56
C ILE A 7 11.95 -5.79 6.29
N ALA A 8 12.18 -5.40 5.04
CA ALA A 8 12.31 -3.99 4.68
C ALA A 8 11.05 -3.18 5.02
N SER A 9 9.86 -3.76 4.78
CA SER A 9 8.60 -3.11 5.16
C SER A 9 8.48 -2.94 6.68
N LEU A 10 8.97 -3.88 7.47
CA LEU A 10 9.03 -3.77 8.93
C LEU A 10 9.98 -2.64 9.37
N HIS A 11 11.15 -2.49 8.75
CA HIS A 11 12.06 -1.39 9.07
C HIS A 11 11.43 -0.02 8.80
N VAL A 12 10.72 0.13 7.68
CA VAL A 12 9.96 1.37 7.40
C VAL A 12 8.87 1.62 8.45
N ALA A 13 8.15 0.56 8.85
CA ALA A 13 7.14 0.66 9.90
C ALA A 13 7.76 1.06 11.25
N ILE A 14 8.92 0.52 11.62
CA ILE A 14 9.65 0.87 12.86
C ILE A 14 10.04 2.34 12.88
N GLU A 15 10.60 2.86 11.78
CA GLU A 15 10.98 4.28 11.69
C GLU A 15 9.77 5.22 11.87
N LEU A 16 8.63 4.87 11.27
CA LEU A 16 7.40 5.63 11.44
C LEU A 16 6.84 5.49 12.87
N ALA A 17 6.85 4.28 13.43
CA ALA A 17 6.37 3.99 14.77
C ALA A 17 7.17 4.74 15.84
N LYS A 18 8.50 4.81 15.72
CA LYS A 18 9.35 5.61 16.61
C LYS A 18 8.93 7.07 16.63
N LYS A 19 8.70 7.65 15.44
CA LYS A 19 8.32 9.06 15.29
C LYS A 19 6.98 9.38 15.93
N HIS A 20 6.03 8.44 15.89
CA HIS A 20 4.64 8.65 16.31
C HIS A 20 4.25 7.90 17.58
N LYS A 21 5.21 7.21 18.24
CA LYS A 21 4.96 6.38 19.44
C LYS A 21 3.86 5.34 19.19
N ALA A 22 3.87 4.75 17.99
CA ALA A 22 2.91 3.75 17.58
C ALA A 22 3.37 2.34 17.95
N LYS A 23 2.42 1.38 18.01
CA LYS A 23 2.69 -0.04 18.17
C LYS A 23 2.71 -0.72 16.82
N ILE A 24 3.46 -1.82 16.72
CA ILE A 24 3.51 -2.66 15.52
C ILE A 24 2.91 -4.02 15.84
N TYR A 25 2.00 -4.48 14.99
CA TYR A 25 1.48 -5.84 14.99
C TYR A 25 2.12 -6.59 13.82
N LEU A 26 3.01 -7.53 14.13
CA LEU A 26 3.75 -8.30 13.14
C LEU A 26 2.99 -9.58 12.81
N LEU A 27 2.29 -9.57 11.68
CA LEU A 27 1.40 -10.65 11.27
C LEU A 27 2.10 -11.67 10.37
N HIS A 28 1.97 -12.95 10.71
CA HIS A 28 2.26 -14.08 9.84
C HIS A 28 1.01 -14.94 9.65
N ALA A 29 0.58 -15.12 8.39
CA ALA A 29 -0.52 -16.02 8.06
C ALA A 29 0.06 -17.38 7.62
N ILE A 30 -0.39 -18.46 8.26
CA ILE A 30 -0.03 -19.83 7.93
C ILE A 30 -1.18 -20.43 7.11
N GLU A 31 -0.96 -20.66 5.82
CA GLU A 31 -1.90 -21.42 5.01
C GLU A 31 -1.72 -22.92 5.30
N LEU A 32 -2.61 -23.47 6.13
CA LEU A 32 -2.62 -24.91 6.36
C LEU A 32 -3.10 -25.62 5.10
N PRO A 33 -2.44 -26.73 4.67
CA PRO A 33 -2.88 -27.50 3.51
C PRO A 33 -4.33 -27.95 3.64
N VAL A 34 -5.12 -27.82 2.56
CA VAL A 34 -6.56 -28.18 2.55
C VAL A 34 -6.80 -29.63 2.98
N ARG A 35 -5.85 -30.54 2.75
CA ARG A 35 -5.90 -31.92 3.21
C ARG A 35 -6.00 -32.05 4.75
N LEU A 36 -5.42 -31.08 5.47
CA LEU A 36 -5.48 -31.06 6.96
C LEU A 36 -6.83 -30.51 7.47
N MET A 37 -7.64 -29.89 6.61
CA MET A 37 -8.95 -29.33 6.97
C MET A 37 -10.11 -30.31 6.71
N THR A 38 -9.95 -31.29 5.79
CA THR A 38 -11.01 -32.17 5.32
C THR A 38 -11.00 -33.54 5.99
N GLU A 39 -9.88 -33.98 6.54
CA GLU A 39 -9.79 -35.19 7.34
C GLU A 39 -9.99 -34.84 8.80
N SER A 40 -10.89 -35.54 9.47
CA SER A 40 -11.26 -35.34 10.89
C SER A 40 -10.09 -35.52 11.89
N GLN A 41 -8.88 -35.61 11.42
CA GLN A 41 -7.64 -35.68 12.13
C GLN A 41 -6.65 -34.66 11.54
N VAL A 42 -6.86 -33.36 11.85
CA VAL A 42 -5.70 -32.45 11.82
C VAL A 42 -4.70 -33.06 12.77
N SER A 43 -3.56 -33.50 12.25
CA SER A 43 -2.53 -33.98 13.14
C SER A 43 -2.06 -32.77 13.94
N VAL A 44 -2.58 -32.65 15.17
CA VAL A 44 -2.18 -31.62 16.16
C VAL A 44 -0.65 -31.38 16.16
N PRO A 45 0.18 -32.44 15.99
CA PRO A 45 1.63 -32.29 15.84
C PRO A 45 2.08 -31.41 14.66
N GLU A 46 1.45 -31.49 13.48
CA GLU A 46 1.88 -30.69 12.33
C GLU A 46 1.54 -29.20 12.49
N ALA A 47 0.33 -28.89 12.96
CA ALA A 47 -0.05 -27.52 13.27
C ALA A 47 0.86 -26.91 14.34
N MET A 48 1.19 -27.67 15.40
CA MET A 48 2.13 -27.26 16.44
C MET A 48 3.55 -27.07 15.91
N TYR A 49 4.00 -27.90 14.97
CA TYR A 49 5.30 -27.75 14.32
C TYR A 49 5.40 -26.40 13.58
N PHE A 50 4.42 -26.07 12.72
CA PHE A 50 4.41 -24.78 11.99
C PHE A 50 4.32 -23.58 12.93
N LEU A 51 3.53 -23.67 13.99
CA LEU A 51 3.45 -22.60 15.00
C LEU A 51 4.78 -22.40 15.72
N ASN A 52 5.46 -23.48 16.12
CA ASN A 52 6.75 -23.40 16.78
C ASN A 52 7.84 -22.86 15.85
N LEU A 53 7.85 -23.30 14.59
CA LEU A 53 8.75 -22.76 13.57
C LEU A 53 8.53 -21.26 13.36
N THR A 54 7.29 -20.83 13.30
CA THR A 54 6.95 -19.39 13.16
C THR A 54 7.40 -18.59 14.37
N LYS A 55 7.19 -19.09 15.59
CA LYS A 55 7.67 -18.45 16.82
C LYS A 55 9.19 -18.32 16.83
N GLN A 56 9.90 -19.37 16.41
CA GLN A 56 11.36 -19.33 16.29
C GLN A 56 11.80 -18.24 15.31
N ARG A 57 11.19 -18.17 14.11
CA ARG A 57 11.49 -17.13 13.12
C ARG A 57 11.22 -15.71 13.63
N PHE A 58 10.16 -15.51 14.41
CA PHE A 58 9.92 -14.21 15.07
C PHE A 58 11.02 -13.88 16.07
N ASN A 59 11.44 -14.85 16.89
CA ASN A 59 12.53 -14.66 17.85
C ASN A 59 13.85 -14.32 17.13
N ASP A 60 14.20 -15.05 16.07
CA ASP A 60 15.40 -14.79 15.27
C ASP A 60 15.35 -13.38 14.65
N LEU A 61 14.20 -12.99 14.09
CA LEU A 61 14.02 -11.65 13.54
C LEU A 61 14.16 -10.57 14.63
N ARG A 62 13.56 -10.77 15.81
CA ARG A 62 13.66 -9.81 16.93
C ARG A 62 15.09 -9.58 17.37
N GLN A 63 15.94 -10.60 17.38
CA GLN A 63 17.37 -10.47 17.72
C GLN A 63 18.12 -9.55 16.74
N THR A 64 17.63 -9.43 15.51
CA THR A 64 18.22 -8.52 14.50
C THR A 64 17.72 -7.09 14.60
N LEU A 65 16.58 -6.86 15.30
CA LEU A 65 15.96 -5.55 15.41
C LEU A 65 16.55 -4.77 16.61
N ASN A 66 17.15 -3.61 16.30
CA ASN A 66 17.60 -2.67 17.33
C ASN A 66 16.55 -1.55 17.48
N THR A 67 15.50 -1.81 18.27
CA THR A 67 14.38 -0.87 18.46
C THR A 67 13.74 -1.01 19.83
N ASP A 68 13.23 0.10 20.34
CA ASP A 68 12.41 0.23 21.55
C ASP A 68 10.89 0.26 21.22
N VAL A 69 10.53 0.17 19.95
CA VAL A 69 9.12 0.11 19.52
C VAL A 69 8.47 -1.17 20.04
N GLU A 70 7.28 -1.06 20.61
CA GLU A 70 6.47 -2.20 20.99
C GLU A 70 6.00 -2.96 19.73
N ILE A 71 6.49 -4.21 19.60
CA ILE A 71 6.12 -5.10 18.49
C ILE A 71 5.40 -6.32 19.07
N LEU A 72 4.20 -6.63 18.58
CA LEU A 72 3.38 -7.77 18.99
C LEU A 72 3.30 -8.77 17.82
N ASP A 73 3.72 -10.02 18.07
CA ASP A 73 3.67 -11.08 17.07
C ASP A 73 2.28 -11.69 17.01
N LEU A 74 1.74 -11.79 15.80
CA LEU A 74 0.44 -12.40 15.53
C LEU A 74 0.60 -13.51 14.49
N VAL A 75 -0.02 -14.65 14.79
CA VAL A 75 -0.11 -15.78 13.86
C VAL A 75 -1.59 -16.06 13.59
N GLU A 76 -1.96 -16.07 12.33
CA GLU A 76 -3.30 -16.37 11.86
C GLU A 76 -3.25 -17.59 10.93
N THR A 77 -4.29 -18.41 10.95
CA THR A 77 -4.39 -19.62 10.12
C THR A 77 -5.38 -19.48 8.96
N SER A 78 -5.98 -18.29 8.81
CA SER A 78 -6.83 -17.94 7.67
C SER A 78 -5.99 -17.43 6.48
N PRO A 79 -6.56 -17.42 5.26
CA PRO A 79 -5.91 -16.82 4.11
C PRO A 79 -5.47 -15.38 4.38
N LEU A 80 -4.30 -14.99 3.89
CA LEU A 80 -3.67 -13.71 4.22
C LEU A 80 -4.60 -12.48 4.12
N PRO A 81 -5.45 -12.30 3.10
CA PRO A 81 -6.35 -11.14 3.02
C PRO A 81 -7.37 -11.10 4.17
N GLU A 82 -7.88 -12.26 4.57
CA GLU A 82 -8.79 -12.41 5.70
C GLU A 82 -8.07 -12.19 7.03
N ALA A 83 -6.90 -12.78 7.20
CA ALA A 83 -6.04 -12.58 8.37
C ALA A 83 -5.74 -11.09 8.61
N VAL A 84 -5.36 -10.36 7.55
CA VAL A 84 -5.11 -8.92 7.62
C VAL A 84 -6.37 -8.17 8.06
N GLU A 85 -7.53 -8.45 7.45
CA GLU A 85 -8.77 -7.75 7.77
C GLU A 85 -9.26 -8.04 9.21
N ASN A 86 -9.08 -9.28 9.69
CA ASN A 86 -9.39 -9.67 11.06
C ASN A 86 -8.52 -8.91 12.07
N VAL A 87 -7.22 -8.84 11.81
CA VAL A 87 -6.27 -8.09 12.65
C VAL A 87 -6.56 -6.59 12.61
N VAL A 88 -6.85 -6.03 11.43
CA VAL A 88 -7.22 -4.61 11.26
C VAL A 88 -8.41 -4.27 12.15
N LYS A 89 -9.46 -5.06 12.13
CA LYS A 89 -10.67 -4.83 12.94
C LYS A 89 -10.42 -5.04 14.43
N LYS A 90 -9.76 -6.14 14.79
CA LYS A 90 -9.54 -6.55 16.20
C LYS A 90 -8.66 -5.56 16.95
N TYR A 91 -7.62 -5.06 16.29
CA TYR A 91 -6.61 -4.20 16.93
C TYR A 91 -6.67 -2.74 16.46
N HIS A 92 -7.69 -2.36 15.69
CA HIS A 92 -7.88 -0.99 15.18
C HIS A 92 -6.65 -0.45 14.47
N ILE A 93 -6.15 -1.22 13.49
CA ILE A 93 -4.96 -0.86 12.72
C ILE A 93 -5.25 0.31 11.81
N ASP A 94 -4.35 1.31 11.79
CA ASP A 94 -4.48 2.50 10.95
C ASP A 94 -3.81 2.37 9.58
N LEU A 95 -2.75 1.53 9.48
CA LEU A 95 -1.91 1.41 8.29
C LEU A 95 -1.27 0.02 8.23
N VAL A 96 -1.32 -0.61 7.06
CA VAL A 96 -0.65 -1.89 6.78
C VAL A 96 0.61 -1.64 5.98
N PHE A 97 1.72 -2.25 6.38
CA PHE A 97 2.98 -2.30 5.65
C PHE A 97 3.20 -3.71 5.13
N MET A 98 3.63 -3.87 3.88
CA MET A 98 3.98 -5.16 3.33
C MET A 98 5.00 -5.08 2.21
N GLY A 99 5.73 -6.18 2.00
CA GLY A 99 6.60 -6.34 0.83
C GLY A 99 5.80 -6.58 -0.45
N SER A 100 6.35 -6.18 -1.58
CA SER A 100 5.68 -6.37 -2.89
C SER A 100 5.57 -7.84 -3.30
N ASN A 101 6.57 -8.68 -2.98
CA ASN A 101 6.61 -10.12 -3.31
C ASN A 101 7.04 -10.88 -2.07
N GLY A 102 6.49 -12.10 -1.90
CA GLY A 102 6.92 -13.03 -0.87
C GLY A 102 8.13 -13.87 -1.28
N ALA A 103 8.44 -14.87 -0.46
CA ALA A 103 9.56 -15.79 -0.63
C ALA A 103 9.54 -16.61 -1.95
N SER A 104 8.45 -16.62 -2.70
CA SER A 104 8.28 -17.39 -3.95
C SER A 104 8.99 -16.82 -5.18
N GLY A 105 9.72 -15.70 -5.06
CA GLY A 105 10.71 -15.28 -6.06
C GLY A 105 10.20 -14.93 -7.46
N ALA A 106 8.93 -14.54 -7.63
CA ALA A 106 8.47 -14.03 -8.91
C ALA A 106 9.24 -12.76 -9.29
N LYS A 107 9.56 -12.62 -10.57
CA LYS A 107 10.39 -11.54 -11.17
C LYS A 107 10.31 -10.21 -10.41
N GLU A 108 11.45 -9.63 -10.12
CA GLU A 108 11.75 -8.54 -9.16
C GLU A 108 10.81 -7.31 -9.19
N LEU A 109 10.04 -7.15 -10.23
CA LEU A 109 9.26 -5.94 -10.51
C LEU A 109 7.74 -6.08 -10.25
N PHE A 110 7.20 -7.30 -10.05
CA PHE A 110 5.75 -7.52 -9.92
C PHE A 110 5.27 -7.40 -8.47
N ILE A 111 4.08 -6.83 -8.27
CA ILE A 111 3.35 -7.03 -7.01
C ILE A 111 2.88 -8.47 -6.96
N GLY A 112 3.29 -9.19 -5.94
CA GLY A 112 2.86 -10.58 -5.73
C GLY A 112 1.35 -10.70 -5.49
N SER A 113 0.79 -11.86 -5.82
CA SER A 113 -0.64 -12.15 -5.66
C SER A 113 -1.17 -11.86 -4.26
N ASN A 114 -0.36 -12.05 -3.23
CA ASN A 114 -0.74 -11.78 -1.84
C ASN A 114 -0.88 -10.28 -1.57
N ALA A 115 0.08 -9.47 -2.03
CA ALA A 115 -0.01 -8.01 -1.90
C ALA A 115 -1.21 -7.45 -2.68
N GLU A 116 -1.44 -7.94 -3.90
CA GLU A 116 -2.61 -7.57 -4.69
C GLU A 116 -3.93 -7.90 -3.98
N LYS A 117 -4.06 -9.11 -3.42
CA LYS A 117 -5.26 -9.52 -2.69
C LYS A 117 -5.48 -8.64 -1.45
N VAL A 118 -4.43 -8.34 -0.68
CA VAL A 118 -4.53 -7.45 0.49
C VAL A 118 -4.93 -6.03 0.08
N ILE A 119 -4.31 -5.45 -0.94
CA ILE A 119 -4.68 -4.14 -1.48
C ILE A 119 -6.16 -4.08 -1.88
N ARG A 120 -6.68 -5.18 -2.44
CA ARG A 120 -8.09 -5.27 -2.86
C ARG A 120 -9.07 -5.39 -1.71
N SER A 121 -8.68 -5.98 -0.59
CA SER A 121 -9.58 -6.32 0.52
C SER A 121 -9.45 -5.41 1.73
N ALA A 122 -8.25 -4.90 2.03
CA ALA A 122 -8.00 -4.13 3.24
C ALA A 122 -8.88 -2.88 3.34
N SER A 123 -9.48 -2.67 4.51
CA SER A 123 -10.31 -1.50 4.84
C SER A 123 -9.48 -0.27 5.19
N VAL A 124 -8.19 -0.44 5.44
CA VAL A 124 -7.21 0.61 5.77
C VAL A 124 -6.19 0.80 4.67
N PRO A 125 -5.45 1.93 4.65
CA PRO A 125 -4.36 2.12 3.70
C PRO A 125 -3.30 1.02 3.78
N VAL A 126 -2.75 0.65 2.62
CA VAL A 126 -1.69 -0.36 2.49
C VAL A 126 -0.48 0.26 1.80
N LEU A 127 0.66 0.28 2.48
CA LEU A 127 1.94 0.71 1.92
C LEU A 127 2.76 -0.51 1.50
N VAL A 128 3.03 -0.60 0.20
CA VAL A 128 3.80 -1.69 -0.41
C VAL A 128 5.22 -1.22 -0.67
N ILE A 129 6.19 -1.91 -0.05
CA ILE A 129 7.62 -1.66 -0.23
C ILE A 129 8.14 -2.58 -1.33
N LYS A 130 8.89 -2.01 -2.27
CA LYS A 130 9.41 -2.72 -3.44
C LYS A 130 10.90 -3.02 -3.37
N ASN A 131 11.67 -2.04 -2.95
CA ASN A 131 13.12 -2.17 -2.87
C ASN A 131 13.56 -2.41 -1.41
N PRO A 132 14.15 -3.59 -1.07
CA PRO A 132 14.57 -3.90 0.29
C PRO A 132 15.82 -3.13 0.74
N HIS A 133 16.59 -2.59 -0.20
CA HIS A 133 17.89 -1.97 0.10
C HIS A 133 17.83 -0.45 0.30
N GLU A 134 16.70 0.16 0.09
CA GLU A 134 16.52 1.61 0.20
C GLU A 134 16.06 2.01 1.61
N LYS A 135 16.81 2.91 2.25
CA LYS A 135 16.30 3.64 3.43
C LYS A 135 15.22 4.59 2.95
N LEU A 136 13.98 4.16 3.08
CA LEU A 136 12.84 4.91 2.59
C LEU A 136 12.65 6.20 3.40
N LYS A 137 12.95 7.33 2.75
CA LYS A 137 12.65 8.66 3.27
C LYS A 137 11.55 9.26 2.41
N ILE A 138 10.31 9.12 2.85
CA ILE A 138 9.17 9.69 2.14
C ILE A 138 9.08 11.19 2.46
N LYS A 139 9.43 12.02 1.48
CA LYS A 139 9.34 13.49 1.57
C LYS A 139 8.50 14.08 0.46
N HIS A 140 8.29 13.34 -0.62
CA HIS A 140 7.57 13.80 -1.79
C HIS A 140 6.62 12.71 -2.27
N ILE A 141 5.32 12.96 -2.15
CA ILE A 141 4.25 12.02 -2.49
C ILE A 141 3.52 12.54 -3.71
N MET A 142 3.34 11.68 -4.72
CA MET A 142 2.43 11.95 -5.81
C MET A 142 1.07 11.32 -5.54
N PHE A 143 -0.02 12.07 -5.68
CA PHE A 143 -1.40 11.58 -5.66
C PHE A 143 -2.03 11.77 -7.04
N GLY A 144 -2.29 10.65 -7.74
CA GLY A 144 -2.98 10.67 -9.04
C GLY A 144 -4.48 10.90 -8.89
N CYS A 145 -5.06 11.87 -9.60
CA CYS A 145 -6.44 12.30 -9.47
C CYS A 145 -7.06 12.70 -10.83
N ASP A 146 -8.37 12.50 -10.97
CA ASP A 146 -9.14 13.00 -12.12
C ASP A 146 -10.06 14.19 -11.75
N PHE A 147 -9.86 14.77 -10.56
CA PHE A 147 -10.65 15.84 -9.95
C PHE A 147 -12.14 15.52 -9.77
N SER A 148 -12.56 14.27 -9.88
CA SER A 148 -13.93 13.90 -9.57
C SER A 148 -14.15 13.79 -8.05
N LYS A 149 -15.38 14.01 -7.58
CA LYS A 149 -15.76 13.97 -6.14
C LYS A 149 -15.37 12.69 -5.43
N ARG A 150 -15.29 11.56 -6.14
CA ARG A 150 -14.86 10.27 -5.58
C ARG A 150 -13.43 10.29 -5.02
N PHE A 151 -12.58 11.24 -5.46
CA PHE A 151 -11.20 11.39 -4.97
C PHE A 151 -11.09 12.28 -3.72
N LEU A 152 -12.14 12.99 -3.30
CA LEU A 152 -12.09 13.89 -2.13
C LEU A 152 -11.65 13.15 -0.86
N LYS A 153 -12.43 12.16 -0.42
CA LYS A 153 -12.10 11.37 0.79
C LYS A 153 -10.74 10.66 0.70
N PRO A 154 -10.37 10.01 -0.45
CA PRO A 154 -9.02 9.48 -0.64
C PRO A 154 -7.93 10.53 -0.53
N PHE A 155 -8.13 11.70 -1.12
CA PHE A 155 -7.16 12.80 -1.08
C PHE A 155 -6.97 13.34 0.35
N GLU A 156 -8.04 13.56 1.09
CA GLU A 156 -7.97 13.94 2.51
C GLU A 156 -7.18 12.91 3.35
N LYS A 157 -7.41 11.61 3.12
CA LYS A 157 -6.64 10.55 3.79
C LYS A 157 -5.16 10.59 3.37
N ALA A 158 -4.88 10.82 2.08
CA ALA A 158 -3.52 10.96 1.58
C ALA A 158 -2.79 12.13 2.24
N LEU A 159 -3.44 13.28 2.38
CA LEU A 159 -2.89 14.45 3.06
C LEU A 159 -2.60 14.18 4.55
N LYS A 160 -3.51 13.48 5.26
CA LYS A 160 -3.27 13.06 6.65
C LYS A 160 -2.05 12.16 6.77
N LEU A 161 -1.89 11.19 5.87
CA LEU A 161 -0.73 10.29 5.84
C LEU A 161 0.54 11.04 5.45
N ALA A 162 0.48 11.96 4.48
CA ALA A 162 1.61 12.82 4.12
C ALA A 162 2.13 13.62 5.33
N LYS A 163 1.22 14.12 6.17
CA LYS A 163 1.57 14.79 7.43
C LYS A 163 2.33 13.87 8.38
N LEU A 164 1.94 12.59 8.49
CA LEU A 164 2.67 11.61 9.31
C LEU A 164 4.10 11.39 8.81
N PHE A 165 4.28 11.32 7.49
CA PHE A 165 5.61 11.20 6.90
C PHE A 165 6.41 12.51 6.96
N GLY A 166 5.74 13.66 7.10
CA GLY A 166 6.37 14.99 6.97
C GLY A 166 6.70 15.28 5.51
N ALA A 167 5.84 14.86 4.59
CA ALA A 167 5.99 14.92 3.14
C ALA A 167 5.09 15.98 2.51
N LYS A 168 5.54 16.58 1.40
CA LYS A 168 4.69 17.36 0.50
C LYS A 168 3.93 16.45 -0.46
N VAL A 169 2.83 16.93 -1.02
CA VAL A 169 1.97 16.18 -1.95
C VAL A 169 1.84 16.91 -3.26
N ASP A 170 2.13 16.22 -4.36
CA ASP A 170 1.76 16.64 -5.70
C ASP A 170 0.45 15.98 -6.08
N LEU A 171 -0.58 16.78 -6.29
CA LEU A 171 -1.87 16.36 -6.84
C LEU A 171 -1.79 16.42 -8.36
N VAL A 172 -1.71 15.26 -9.01
CA VAL A 172 -1.37 15.14 -10.42
C VAL A 172 -2.55 14.66 -11.25
N TYR A 173 -2.92 15.42 -12.25
CA TYR A 173 -3.83 15.02 -13.32
C TYR A 173 -3.03 14.67 -14.58
N VAL A 174 -3.22 13.45 -15.10
CA VAL A 174 -2.62 13.05 -16.38
C VAL A 174 -3.64 13.25 -17.49
N ASN A 175 -3.37 14.22 -18.37
CA ASN A 175 -4.19 14.53 -19.54
C ASN A 175 -3.73 13.66 -20.72
N THR A 176 -4.65 12.89 -21.30
CA THR A 176 -4.32 11.93 -22.36
C THR A 176 -5.11 12.22 -23.64
N PRO A 177 -4.61 11.83 -24.83
CA PRO A 177 -5.34 12.01 -26.08
C PRO A 177 -6.73 11.37 -26.11
N TYR A 178 -6.90 10.24 -25.40
CA TYR A 178 -8.18 9.51 -25.35
C TYR A 178 -9.23 10.16 -24.44
N GLN A 179 -8.79 10.95 -23.47
CA GLN A 179 -9.64 11.69 -22.52
C GLN A 179 -9.14 13.12 -22.41
N PHE A 180 -8.87 13.72 -23.57
CA PHE A 180 -8.33 15.07 -23.65
C PHE A 180 -9.33 16.08 -23.08
N LEU A 181 -8.84 16.90 -22.17
CA LEU A 181 -9.52 18.08 -21.68
C LEU A 181 -8.69 19.32 -22.03
N THR A 182 -9.40 20.41 -22.36
CA THR A 182 -8.76 21.71 -22.51
C THR A 182 -8.22 22.22 -21.19
N THR A 183 -7.24 23.11 -21.23
CA THR A 183 -6.70 23.75 -20.00
C THR A 183 -7.82 24.41 -19.18
N HIS A 184 -8.80 25.03 -19.85
CA HIS A 184 -9.94 25.67 -19.19
C HIS A 184 -10.79 24.65 -18.43
N GLU A 185 -11.11 23.52 -19.03
CA GLU A 185 -11.89 22.46 -18.37
C GLU A 185 -11.14 21.82 -17.21
N ILE A 186 -9.82 21.60 -17.37
CA ILE A 186 -8.98 21.06 -16.29
C ILE A 186 -8.97 22.04 -15.10
N ASN A 187 -8.72 23.31 -15.36
CA ASN A 187 -8.68 24.33 -14.30
C ASN A 187 -10.03 24.44 -13.59
N HIS A 188 -11.15 24.43 -14.33
CA HIS A 188 -12.49 24.47 -13.73
C HIS A 188 -12.73 23.28 -12.80
N ARG A 189 -12.45 22.04 -13.27
CA ARG A 189 -12.61 20.82 -12.43
C ARG A 189 -11.71 20.85 -11.21
N MET A 190 -10.48 21.29 -11.38
CA MET A 190 -9.50 21.43 -10.29
C MET A 190 -9.99 22.43 -9.24
N GLU A 191 -10.48 23.61 -9.65
CA GLU A 191 -11.01 24.62 -8.73
C GLU A 191 -12.23 24.12 -7.95
N GLU A 192 -13.16 23.44 -8.62
CA GLU A 192 -14.32 22.83 -7.94
C GLU A 192 -13.89 21.77 -6.93
N PHE A 193 -12.96 20.89 -7.31
CA PHE A 193 -12.44 19.85 -6.43
C PHE A 193 -11.74 20.45 -5.21
N LEU A 194 -10.89 21.46 -5.41
CA LEU A 194 -10.13 22.09 -4.34
C LEU A 194 -11.03 22.89 -3.38
N LYS A 195 -12.10 23.54 -3.87
CA LYS A 195 -13.10 24.18 -2.99
C LYS A 195 -13.75 23.18 -2.04
N GLU A 196 -14.06 21.98 -2.50
CA GLU A 196 -14.63 20.94 -1.63
C GLU A 196 -13.56 20.34 -0.68
N ALA A 197 -12.27 20.37 -1.04
CA ALA A 197 -11.14 19.88 -0.24
C ALA A 197 -10.55 20.92 0.73
N GLU A 198 -11.04 22.14 0.79
CA GLU A 198 -10.48 23.28 1.58
C GLU A 198 -10.36 23.04 3.10
N HIS A 199 -11.00 22.01 3.63
CA HIS A 199 -10.96 21.69 5.06
C HIS A 199 -9.63 21.10 5.52
N VAL A 200 -8.72 20.73 4.59
CA VAL A 200 -7.46 20.10 4.91
C VAL A 200 -6.31 21.12 4.74
N ARG A 201 -5.88 21.70 5.84
CA ARG A 201 -4.71 22.61 5.90
C ARG A 201 -3.40 21.82 5.76
N GLN A 202 -3.12 21.30 4.58
CA GLN A 202 -1.86 20.63 4.25
C GLN A 202 -1.27 21.25 3.00
N HIS A 203 0.06 21.32 2.94
CA HIS A 203 0.73 21.82 1.73
C HIS A 203 0.67 20.77 0.62
N TYR A 204 0.08 21.13 -0.50
CA TYR A 204 0.08 20.37 -1.74
C TYR A 204 0.24 21.32 -2.94
N GLU A 205 0.77 20.78 -4.03
CA GLU A 205 0.88 21.47 -5.30
C GLU A 205 0.03 20.71 -6.34
N THR A 206 -0.53 21.42 -7.31
CA THR A 206 -1.34 20.82 -8.38
C THR A 206 -0.57 20.83 -9.68
N HIS A 207 -0.59 19.69 -10.39
CA HIS A 207 0.15 19.52 -11.64
C HIS A 207 -0.72 18.87 -12.70
N VAL A 208 -0.59 19.35 -13.94
CA VAL A 208 -1.16 18.73 -15.13
C VAL A 208 0.00 18.16 -15.95
N TYR A 209 -0.04 16.85 -16.20
CA TYR A 209 0.98 16.17 -16.98
C TYR A 209 0.35 15.56 -18.23
N ASN A 210 0.92 15.86 -19.42
CA ASN A 210 0.41 15.33 -20.69
C ASN A 210 1.19 14.09 -21.09
N ASP A 211 0.47 12.97 -21.34
CA ASP A 211 1.09 11.75 -21.83
C ASP A 211 0.10 10.93 -22.68
N ILE A 212 0.58 9.90 -23.37
CA ILE A 212 -0.25 9.03 -24.21
C ILE A 212 -1.23 8.20 -23.38
N ARG A 213 -0.80 7.79 -22.17
CA ARG A 213 -1.59 6.98 -21.22
C ARG A 213 -1.40 7.51 -19.81
N VAL A 214 -2.41 7.31 -18.96
CA VAL A 214 -2.37 7.72 -17.56
C VAL A 214 -1.17 7.10 -16.83
N GLU A 215 -0.89 5.85 -17.10
CA GLU A 215 0.14 5.06 -16.44
C GLU A 215 1.54 5.52 -16.82
N THR A 216 1.80 5.66 -18.11
CA THR A 216 3.09 6.20 -18.57
C THR A 216 3.31 7.60 -18.05
N GLY A 217 2.26 8.43 -18.04
CA GLY A 217 2.32 9.77 -17.46
C GLY A 217 2.65 9.78 -15.98
N ILE A 218 2.07 8.88 -15.20
CA ILE A 218 2.42 8.72 -13.78
C ILE A 218 3.88 8.31 -13.63
N LEU A 219 4.35 7.29 -14.37
CA LEU A 219 5.75 6.83 -14.29
C LEU A 219 6.75 7.90 -14.67
N ASN A 220 6.47 8.61 -15.76
CA ASN A 220 7.32 9.70 -16.23
C ASN A 220 7.34 10.83 -15.21
N TYR A 221 6.17 11.23 -14.68
CA TYR A 221 6.07 12.23 -13.63
C TYR A 221 6.88 11.86 -12.39
N VAL A 222 6.74 10.62 -11.91
CA VAL A 222 7.46 10.09 -10.74
C VAL A 222 8.97 10.18 -10.94
N LYS A 223 9.45 9.79 -12.12
CA LYS A 223 10.87 9.85 -12.48
C LYS A 223 11.39 11.29 -12.57
N ASP A 224 10.67 12.15 -13.30
CA ASP A 224 11.08 13.52 -13.58
C ASP A 224 11.10 14.39 -12.32
N ASN A 225 10.19 14.15 -11.38
CA ASN A 225 10.04 14.92 -10.16
C ASN A 225 10.62 14.24 -8.89
N LYS A 226 11.32 13.12 -9.05
CA LYS A 226 11.95 12.38 -7.95
C LYS A 226 10.97 12.08 -6.81
N ILE A 227 9.82 11.52 -7.16
CA ILE A 227 8.77 11.15 -6.21
C ILE A 227 9.21 9.95 -5.37
N ASP A 228 9.06 10.04 -4.06
CA ASP A 228 9.43 8.98 -3.11
C ASP A 228 8.30 7.95 -2.90
N LEU A 229 7.04 8.35 -3.12
CA LEU A 229 5.86 7.53 -2.88
C LEU A 229 4.75 7.84 -3.86
N ILE A 230 4.22 6.82 -4.53
CA ILE A 230 3.02 6.91 -5.34
C ILE A 230 1.81 6.61 -4.47
N CYS A 231 0.91 7.57 -4.32
CA CYS A 231 -0.35 7.37 -3.62
C CYS A 231 -1.50 7.21 -4.60
N MET A 232 -2.30 6.17 -4.42
CA MET A 232 -3.34 5.78 -5.35
C MET A 232 -4.65 5.44 -4.66
N PHE A 233 -5.75 5.69 -5.37
CA PHE A 233 -7.08 5.28 -4.98
C PHE A 233 -7.59 4.18 -5.90
N PRO A 234 -7.54 2.90 -5.47
CA PRO A 234 -8.09 1.80 -6.24
C PRO A 234 -9.63 1.83 -6.18
N ASN A 235 -10.27 2.34 -7.22
CA ASN A 235 -11.71 2.54 -7.28
C ASN A 235 -12.45 1.27 -7.70
N GLY A 236 -12.88 0.44 -6.73
CA GLY A 236 -13.77 -0.71 -6.92
C GLY A 236 -13.26 -1.81 -7.86
N ARG A 237 -14.14 -2.78 -8.20
CA ARG A 237 -13.79 -3.90 -9.10
C ARG A 237 -13.24 -3.47 -10.47
N LYS A 238 -13.69 -2.32 -11.01
CA LYS A 238 -13.21 -1.80 -12.30
C LYS A 238 -11.90 -1.01 -12.17
N GLY A 239 -11.69 -0.26 -11.08
CA GLY A 239 -10.47 0.54 -10.87
C GLY A 239 -9.25 -0.31 -10.56
N ILE A 240 -9.38 -1.28 -9.62
CA ILE A 240 -8.30 -2.23 -9.31
C ILE A 240 -8.10 -3.22 -10.46
N ALA A 241 -9.17 -3.73 -11.09
CA ALA A 241 -9.05 -4.64 -12.23
C ALA A 241 -8.43 -3.93 -13.45
N HIS A 242 -8.73 -2.66 -13.68
CA HIS A 242 -8.04 -1.86 -14.69
C HIS A 242 -6.59 -1.58 -14.29
N PHE A 243 -6.34 -1.47 -13.01
CA PHE A 243 -5.01 -1.22 -12.46
C PHE A 243 -4.12 -2.47 -12.40
N PHE A 244 -4.71 -3.68 -12.22
CA PHE A 244 -4.00 -4.94 -12.12
C PHE A 244 -4.29 -5.95 -13.25
N ASN A 245 -5.36 -5.81 -14.02
CA ASN A 245 -5.71 -6.71 -15.14
C ASN A 245 -5.59 -6.08 -16.53
N GLY A 246 -5.32 -4.78 -16.63
CA GLY A 246 -4.89 -4.17 -17.90
C GLY A 246 -3.38 -4.23 -18.00
N SER A 247 -2.83 -4.29 -19.21
CA SER A 247 -1.39 -4.13 -19.48
C SER A 247 -0.77 -2.87 -18.84
N ILE A 248 -1.60 -2.00 -18.34
CA ILE A 248 -1.39 -0.65 -17.85
C ILE A 248 -1.01 -0.60 -16.37
N SER A 249 -1.67 -1.37 -15.52
CA SER A 249 -1.43 -1.31 -14.07
C SER A 249 -0.35 -2.26 -13.59
N SER A 250 -0.21 -3.41 -14.28
CA SER A 250 0.96 -4.26 -14.08
C SER A 250 2.24 -3.50 -14.45
N ASP A 251 2.21 -2.67 -15.48
CA ASP A 251 3.38 -1.92 -15.93
C ASP A 251 3.78 -0.80 -14.95
N LEU A 252 2.84 -0.02 -14.41
CA LEU A 252 3.13 1.05 -13.45
C LEU A 252 3.75 0.56 -12.16
N VAL A 253 3.07 -0.43 -11.57
CA VAL A 253 3.54 -1.01 -10.34
C VAL A 253 4.74 -1.92 -10.59
N ASN A 254 4.89 -2.46 -11.79
CA ASN A 254 5.95 -3.37 -12.14
C ASN A 254 7.22 -2.67 -12.65
N HIS A 255 7.13 -1.49 -13.23
CA HIS A 255 8.30 -0.78 -13.78
C HIS A 255 8.83 0.35 -12.89
N SER A 256 8.16 0.70 -11.79
CA SER A 256 8.67 1.63 -10.80
C SER A 256 9.20 0.90 -9.57
N ASN A 257 10.41 1.24 -9.13
CA ASN A 257 10.94 0.86 -7.82
C ASN A 257 10.32 1.69 -6.69
N THR A 258 9.57 2.73 -7.02
CA THR A 258 8.93 3.62 -6.05
C THR A 258 7.85 2.88 -5.27
N PRO A 259 7.83 2.96 -3.94
CA PRO A 259 6.78 2.41 -3.10
C PRO A 259 5.40 2.91 -3.48
N VAL A 260 4.38 2.12 -3.20
CA VAL A 260 2.99 2.45 -3.51
C VAL A 260 2.13 2.41 -2.26
N LEU A 261 1.45 3.50 -1.96
CA LEU A 261 0.43 3.60 -0.94
C LEU A 261 -0.94 3.54 -1.60
N THR A 262 -1.76 2.57 -1.21
CA THR A 262 -3.13 2.48 -1.68
C THR A 262 -4.09 2.92 -0.58
N ILE A 263 -5.05 3.78 -0.93
CA ILE A 263 -6.06 4.28 -0.01
C ILE A 263 -7.42 3.77 -0.48
N ARG A 264 -8.12 3.03 0.38
CA ARG A 264 -9.50 2.62 0.14
C ARG A 264 -10.46 3.49 0.95
N VAL A 265 -11.60 3.80 0.37
CA VAL A 265 -12.72 4.44 1.06
C VAL A 265 -13.88 3.45 1.04
N GLU A 266 -14.44 3.17 2.19
CA GLU A 266 -15.67 2.38 2.26
C GLU A 266 -16.76 3.07 1.45
N LYS A 267 -17.52 2.28 0.69
CA LYS A 267 -18.74 2.79 0.08
C LYS A 267 -19.70 3.14 1.22
N GLU A 268 -20.13 4.36 1.27
CA GLU A 268 -21.34 4.68 2.05
C GLU A 268 -22.47 3.77 1.57
N LYS A 269 -23.05 3.01 2.53
CA LYS A 269 -24.22 2.15 2.29
C LYS A 269 -25.44 2.98 1.97
#